data_9e2f13f1124d575a8b85db26e2dc2ca2
#
_entry.id   9e2f13f1124d575a8b85db26e2dc2ca2
#
_cell.length_a   1.000
_cell.length_b   1.000
_cell.length_c   1.000
_cell.angle_alpha   90.00
_cell.angle_beta   90.00
_cell.angle_gamma   90.00
#
_symmetry.space_group_name_H-M   'P 1'
#
loop_
_entity.id
_entity.type
_entity.pdbx_description
1 polymer ?
#
loop_
_entity_poly.entity_id
_entity_poly.type
_entity_poly.pdbx_seq_one_letter_code
_entity_poly.pdbx_strand_id
1 'polypeptide(L)'
;MSMKKTFMGVRLRTLRMERGLTQMAMAQLLGLSPSYLNQLEQNQRPLTVAVLLKVSRVLGVDVPQFSEDEETRLVLAMQEALVDNPGGEPVALPELREIAAQMPAVGRALLALHRRNIEATQRLEALALQLGDGRADADCLPSLQPLRTMTFELVRDFFFAHQNYFNDVDIAAEALAAQAQAQGVALAQWLIERLAQQHGVRAIPVPDAEHDGPGSNHRNYDPSTRVLRFSATLAPGPLVFQLATQLALLEHSALLDALIDTMPLGQDPQARTLARIGLANYFAGAVLLPYGAFLAAAEALHYDIDLLSRRFGVGFETVCHRLSSLQRPGAPGLPFFFIRIDRAGNISKRQSATHFHFSKTGGTCPLWNVYEAFSQPGKILPQIARMPDGRSYLWIARTVSNGQGGYGAPSKTFSVALGCDIRHAHRLVYARALNLDDPDIATPIGMGCKICERTTCPQRAFPFVGRPLDVRENESRFVPYPAQSG
;
A
#
# COMPACT_ATOMS: atom_id res chain seq x y z
N MET A 1 -11.76 21.19 23.15
CA MET A 1 -11.34 20.80 21.79
C MET A 1 -12.22 21.51 20.78
N SER A 2 -11.70 22.50 20.07
CA SER A 2 -12.45 23.17 18.99
C SER A 2 -12.57 22.20 17.81
N MET A 3 -13.79 21.78 17.49
CA MET A 3 -14.05 20.97 16.28
C MET A 3 -13.71 21.83 15.05
N LYS A 4 -12.70 21.44 14.32
CA LYS A 4 -12.28 22.07 13.06
C LYS A 4 -13.44 22.00 12.07
N LYS A 5 -13.83 23.13 11.50
CA LYS A 5 -14.95 23.22 10.56
C LYS A 5 -14.51 22.66 9.21
N THR A 6 -15.13 21.59 8.73
CA THR A 6 -14.81 20.94 7.47
C THR A 6 -15.73 21.44 6.36
N PHE A 7 -15.15 22.04 5.32
CA PHE A 7 -15.86 22.55 4.14
C PHE A 7 -15.67 21.58 2.97
N MET A 8 -16.72 20.83 2.62
CA MET A 8 -16.68 19.81 1.57
C MET A 8 -17.86 19.93 0.58
N GLY A 9 -18.30 21.15 0.36
CA GLY A 9 -19.50 21.40 -0.47
C GLY A 9 -19.31 21.00 -1.92
N VAL A 10 -18.12 21.22 -2.50
CA VAL A 10 -17.82 20.82 -3.87
C VAL A 10 -17.96 19.30 -4.04
N ARG A 11 -17.50 18.53 -3.06
CA ARG A 11 -17.60 17.06 -3.10
C ARG A 11 -19.05 16.59 -2.96
N LEU A 12 -19.83 17.26 -2.10
CA LEU A 12 -21.27 17.00 -1.97
C LEU A 12 -22.00 17.28 -3.27
N ARG A 13 -21.65 18.36 -3.96
CA ARG A 13 -22.18 18.73 -5.28
C ARG A 13 -21.80 17.71 -6.35
N THR A 14 -20.54 17.29 -6.40
CA THR A 14 -20.06 16.26 -7.35
C THR A 14 -20.81 14.95 -7.15
N LEU A 15 -20.94 14.49 -5.92
CA LEU A 15 -21.70 13.29 -5.58
C LEU A 15 -23.16 13.37 -6.04
N ARG A 16 -23.79 14.53 -5.88
CA ARG A 16 -25.16 14.76 -6.36
C ARG A 16 -25.23 14.63 -7.88
N MET A 17 -24.26 15.21 -8.59
CA MET A 17 -24.22 15.17 -10.06
C MET A 17 -23.96 13.73 -10.58
N GLU A 18 -23.04 13.00 -9.95
CA GLU A 18 -22.76 11.59 -10.28
C GLU A 18 -24.00 10.68 -10.11
N ARG A 19 -24.87 11.03 -9.15
CA ARG A 19 -26.15 10.31 -8.92
C ARG A 19 -27.31 10.83 -9.78
N GLY A 20 -27.05 11.80 -10.67
CA GLY A 20 -28.09 12.39 -11.53
C GLY A 20 -29.19 13.14 -10.75
N LEU A 21 -28.93 13.55 -9.50
CA LEU A 21 -29.92 14.18 -8.64
C LEU A 21 -29.97 15.70 -8.84
N THR A 22 -31.21 16.25 -8.88
CA THR A 22 -31.38 17.69 -8.75
C THR A 22 -31.14 18.13 -7.31
N GLN A 23 -30.80 19.41 -7.09
CA GLN A 23 -30.58 19.95 -5.74
C GLN A 23 -31.83 19.78 -4.83
N MET A 24 -33.01 19.95 -5.39
CA MET A 24 -34.28 19.71 -4.67
C MET A 24 -34.46 18.23 -4.30
N ALA A 25 -34.19 17.33 -5.21
CA ALA A 25 -34.30 15.89 -4.96
C ALA A 25 -33.33 15.41 -3.89
N MET A 26 -32.08 15.88 -3.94
CA MET A 26 -31.09 15.54 -2.92
C MET A 26 -31.41 16.14 -1.56
N ALA A 27 -31.90 17.37 -1.51
CA ALA A 27 -32.35 18.01 -0.26
C ALA A 27 -33.47 17.21 0.38
N GLN A 28 -34.45 16.78 -0.41
CA GLN A 28 -35.56 15.96 0.06
C GLN A 28 -35.10 14.59 0.59
N LEU A 29 -34.24 13.90 -0.16
CA LEU A 29 -33.67 12.62 0.25
C LEU A 29 -32.88 12.72 1.59
N LEU A 30 -32.14 13.80 1.78
CA LEU A 30 -31.35 14.05 3.00
C LEU A 30 -32.19 14.67 4.13
N GLY A 31 -33.47 15.01 3.91
CA GLY A 31 -34.29 15.72 4.87
C GLY A 31 -33.69 17.08 5.28
N LEU A 32 -33.18 17.83 4.29
CA LEU A 32 -32.62 19.17 4.43
C LEU A 32 -33.45 20.16 3.62
N SER A 33 -33.41 21.47 3.98
CA SER A 33 -33.95 22.48 3.10
C SER A 33 -33.08 22.69 1.86
N PRO A 34 -33.67 22.99 0.67
CA PRO A 34 -32.89 23.27 -0.54
C PRO A 34 -31.88 24.42 -0.35
N SER A 35 -32.27 25.46 0.40
CA SER A 35 -31.39 26.58 0.72
C SER A 35 -30.18 26.15 1.59
N TYR A 36 -30.42 25.27 2.56
CA TYR A 36 -29.31 24.75 3.41
C TYR A 36 -28.38 23.85 2.63
N LEU A 37 -28.91 22.98 1.76
CA LEU A 37 -28.08 22.16 0.86
C LEU A 37 -27.23 23.04 -0.07
N ASN A 38 -27.82 24.11 -0.63
CA ASN A 38 -27.09 25.05 -1.47
C ASN A 38 -25.94 25.72 -0.69
N GLN A 39 -26.19 26.18 0.55
CA GLN A 39 -25.13 26.74 1.39
C GLN A 39 -23.99 25.75 1.70
N LEU A 40 -24.33 24.47 1.87
CA LEU A 40 -23.33 23.42 2.05
C LEU A 40 -22.53 23.20 0.76
N GLU A 41 -23.17 23.07 -0.40
CA GLU A 41 -22.53 22.87 -1.71
C GLU A 41 -21.65 24.06 -2.13
N GLN A 42 -21.97 25.26 -1.68
CA GLN A 42 -21.23 26.50 -1.93
C GLN A 42 -20.11 26.76 -0.90
N ASN A 43 -19.86 25.83 0.03
CA ASN A 43 -18.92 25.99 1.14
C ASN A 43 -19.22 27.21 2.05
N GLN A 44 -20.47 27.72 2.06
CA GLN A 44 -20.88 28.79 2.93
C GLN A 44 -21.14 28.30 4.36
N ARG A 45 -21.37 27.00 4.52
CA ARG A 45 -21.49 26.32 5.81
C ARG A 45 -20.66 25.04 5.86
N PRO A 46 -20.07 24.72 7.03
CA PRO A 46 -19.35 23.47 7.21
C PRO A 46 -20.29 22.28 7.23
N LEU A 47 -19.84 21.15 6.69
CA LEU A 47 -20.56 19.89 6.77
C LEU A 47 -20.52 19.39 8.22
N THR A 48 -21.69 19.23 8.84
CA THR A 48 -21.75 18.68 10.20
C THR A 48 -21.72 17.15 10.16
N VAL A 49 -21.26 16.53 11.25
CA VAL A 49 -21.21 15.06 11.39
C VAL A 49 -22.62 14.47 11.18
N ALA A 50 -23.67 15.14 11.66
CA ALA A 50 -25.05 14.69 11.46
C ALA A 50 -25.46 14.65 9.98
N VAL A 51 -25.05 15.65 9.19
CA VAL A 51 -25.31 15.70 7.74
C VAL A 51 -24.46 14.64 7.02
N LEU A 52 -23.19 14.49 7.41
CA LEU A 52 -22.29 13.49 6.85
C LEU A 52 -22.82 12.06 7.05
N LEU A 53 -23.30 11.73 8.23
CA LEU A 53 -23.93 10.43 8.52
C LEU A 53 -25.23 10.22 7.72
N LYS A 54 -26.01 11.29 7.46
CA LYS A 54 -27.18 11.19 6.58
C LYS A 54 -26.77 10.91 5.14
N VAL A 55 -25.77 11.61 4.62
CA VAL A 55 -25.20 11.39 3.27
C VAL A 55 -24.71 9.95 3.12
N SER A 56 -23.94 9.47 4.07
CA SER A 56 -23.44 8.09 4.08
C SER A 56 -24.57 7.07 4.06
N ARG A 57 -25.55 7.23 4.94
CA ARG A 57 -26.68 6.29 5.07
C ARG A 57 -27.60 6.28 3.85
N VAL A 58 -27.90 7.46 3.30
CA VAL A 58 -28.90 7.61 2.23
C VAL A 58 -28.31 7.34 0.85
N LEU A 59 -27.05 7.74 0.63
CA LEU A 59 -26.39 7.62 -0.66
C LEU A 59 -25.39 6.46 -0.73
N GLY A 60 -25.21 5.70 0.36
CA GLY A 60 -24.32 4.55 0.40
C GLY A 60 -22.83 4.92 0.21
N VAL A 61 -22.44 6.11 0.70
CA VAL A 61 -21.08 6.62 0.53
C VAL A 61 -20.32 6.50 1.84
N ASP A 62 -19.10 5.97 1.81
CA ASP A 62 -18.27 5.84 2.98
C ASP A 62 -17.85 7.20 3.55
N VAL A 63 -18.00 7.37 4.86
CA VAL A 63 -17.61 8.59 5.61
C VAL A 63 -16.14 8.98 5.37
N PRO A 64 -15.18 8.04 5.24
CA PRO A 64 -13.79 8.34 4.89
C PRO A 64 -13.60 9.08 3.57
N GLN A 65 -14.51 8.94 2.61
CA GLN A 65 -14.46 9.72 1.36
C GLN A 65 -14.62 11.23 1.57
N PHE A 66 -15.13 11.65 2.72
CA PHE A 66 -15.25 13.05 3.14
C PHE A 66 -14.21 13.44 4.21
N SER A 67 -13.04 12.77 4.23
CA SER A 67 -11.98 13.08 5.20
C SER A 67 -10.99 14.12 4.67
N GLU A 68 -10.46 14.95 5.56
CA GLU A 68 -9.34 15.88 5.29
C GLU A 68 -8.07 15.11 4.83
N ASP A 69 -8.00 13.82 5.10
CA ASP A 69 -6.87 12.97 4.74
C ASP A 69 -6.75 12.76 3.21
N GLU A 70 -7.87 12.74 2.48
CA GLU A 70 -7.84 12.62 1.01
C GLU A 70 -7.36 13.92 0.35
N GLU A 71 -7.79 15.08 0.88
CA GLU A 71 -7.32 16.38 0.44
C GLU A 71 -5.82 16.52 0.66
N THR A 72 -5.33 16.20 1.86
CA THR A 72 -3.91 16.23 2.19
C THR A 72 -3.10 15.32 1.27
N ARG A 73 -3.62 14.13 0.97
CA ARG A 73 -2.97 13.18 0.06
C ARG A 73 -2.91 13.70 -1.37
N LEU A 74 -3.99 14.33 -1.85
CA LEU A 74 -4.02 14.94 -3.18
C LEU A 74 -3.01 16.08 -3.29
N VAL A 75 -2.91 16.93 -2.26
CA VAL A 75 -1.92 18.01 -2.19
C VAL A 75 -0.51 17.45 -2.28
N LEU A 76 -0.17 16.45 -1.46
CA LEU A 76 1.16 15.84 -1.45
C LEU A 76 1.51 15.19 -2.80
N ALA A 77 0.54 14.51 -3.42
CA ALA A 77 0.75 13.89 -4.72
C ALA A 77 0.95 14.95 -5.83
N MET A 78 0.23 16.07 -5.79
CA MET A 78 0.42 17.18 -6.72
C MET A 78 1.77 17.87 -6.51
N GLN A 79 2.20 18.08 -5.25
CA GLN A 79 3.55 18.58 -4.98
C GLN A 79 4.62 17.69 -5.59
N GLU A 80 4.51 16.37 -5.38
CA GLU A 80 5.43 15.40 -5.95
C GLU A 80 5.46 15.47 -7.48
N ALA A 81 4.31 15.56 -8.12
CA ALA A 81 4.20 15.64 -9.58
C ALA A 81 4.80 16.93 -10.16
N LEU A 82 4.72 18.05 -9.43
CA LEU A 82 5.22 19.34 -9.87
C LEU A 82 6.73 19.51 -9.65
N VAL A 83 7.34 18.68 -8.79
CA VAL A 83 8.80 18.65 -8.60
C VAL A 83 9.55 18.31 -9.90
N ASP A 84 8.97 17.45 -10.72
CA ASP A 84 9.58 16.97 -11.96
C ASP A 84 9.32 17.89 -13.16
N ASN A 85 8.87 19.15 -12.93
CA ASN A 85 8.61 20.15 -13.97
C ASN A 85 9.70 21.25 -13.99
N PRO A 86 10.90 20.98 -14.54
CA PRO A 86 11.98 21.96 -14.61
C PRO A 86 11.62 23.04 -15.63
N GLY A 87 11.32 24.23 -15.17
CA GLY A 87 10.98 25.40 -16.01
C GLY A 87 9.54 25.89 -15.91
N GLY A 88 8.69 25.24 -15.10
CA GLY A 88 7.39 25.75 -14.72
C GLY A 88 7.47 26.81 -13.60
N GLU A 89 6.49 27.71 -13.55
CA GLU A 89 6.34 28.58 -12.38
C GLU A 89 6.12 27.74 -11.11
N PRO A 90 6.77 28.10 -9.99
CA PRO A 90 6.58 27.38 -8.73
C PRO A 90 5.15 27.59 -8.23
N VAL A 91 4.41 26.48 -8.08
CA VAL A 91 3.06 26.50 -7.51
C VAL A 91 3.15 26.49 -6.00
N ALA A 92 2.55 27.49 -5.34
CA ALA A 92 2.61 27.61 -3.90
C ALA A 92 1.69 26.58 -3.21
N LEU A 93 2.08 26.13 -2.02
CA LEU A 93 1.29 25.15 -1.24
C LEU A 93 -0.17 25.59 -0.98
N PRO A 94 -0.49 26.87 -0.73
CA PRO A 94 -1.87 27.33 -0.62
C PRO A 94 -2.70 27.08 -1.88
N GLU A 95 -2.13 27.27 -3.06
CA GLU A 95 -2.80 27.02 -4.36
C GLU A 95 -3.11 25.53 -4.56
N LEU A 96 -2.18 24.66 -4.21
CA LEU A 96 -2.41 23.21 -4.25
C LEU A 96 -3.51 22.76 -3.29
N ARG A 97 -3.57 23.37 -2.10
CA ARG A 97 -4.66 23.15 -1.15
C ARG A 97 -6.00 23.61 -1.71
N GLU A 98 -6.02 24.75 -2.38
CA GLU A 98 -7.23 25.28 -3.00
C GLU A 98 -7.71 24.37 -4.14
N ILE A 99 -6.80 23.88 -4.99
CA ILE A 99 -7.11 22.90 -6.04
C ILE A 99 -7.68 21.62 -5.42
N ALA A 100 -7.04 21.09 -4.37
CA ALA A 100 -7.48 19.85 -3.72
C ALA A 100 -8.86 20.01 -3.06
N ALA A 101 -9.14 21.17 -2.45
CA ALA A 101 -10.39 21.44 -1.76
C ALA A 101 -11.53 21.79 -2.74
N GLN A 102 -11.27 22.62 -3.75
CA GLN A 102 -12.30 23.16 -4.62
C GLN A 102 -12.41 22.49 -5.99
N MET A 103 -11.29 21.96 -6.50
CA MET A 103 -11.21 21.35 -7.85
C MET A 103 -10.48 20.00 -7.82
N PRO A 104 -10.86 19.03 -6.98
CA PRO A 104 -10.13 17.77 -6.85
C PRO A 104 -10.03 16.96 -8.14
N ALA A 105 -10.97 17.12 -9.06
CA ALA A 105 -10.93 16.50 -10.39
C ALA A 105 -9.75 17.04 -11.23
N VAL A 106 -9.43 18.31 -11.14
CA VAL A 106 -8.29 18.93 -11.82
C VAL A 106 -6.99 18.38 -11.23
N GLY A 107 -6.87 18.30 -9.91
CA GLY A 107 -5.73 17.69 -9.26
C GLY A 107 -5.49 16.24 -9.69
N ARG A 108 -6.55 15.43 -9.76
CA ARG A 108 -6.47 14.04 -10.26
C ARG A 108 -6.09 13.96 -11.74
N ALA A 109 -6.60 14.86 -12.57
CA ALA A 109 -6.23 14.93 -13.99
C ALA A 109 -4.75 15.30 -14.18
N LEU A 110 -4.24 16.26 -13.42
CA LEU A 110 -2.82 16.63 -13.39
C LEU A 110 -1.95 15.40 -13.05
N LEU A 111 -2.30 14.66 -12.00
CA LEU A 111 -1.58 13.45 -11.61
C LEU A 111 -1.63 12.36 -12.68
N ALA A 112 -2.74 12.23 -13.40
CA ALA A 112 -2.86 11.28 -14.50
C ALA A 112 -1.96 11.67 -15.69
N LEU A 113 -1.89 12.95 -16.03
CA LEU A 113 -1.01 13.48 -17.07
C LEU A 113 0.46 13.33 -16.70
N HIS A 114 0.82 13.64 -15.46
CA HIS A 114 2.19 13.47 -14.95
C HIS A 114 2.64 12.02 -15.04
N ARG A 115 1.80 11.05 -14.61
CA ARG A 115 2.08 9.62 -14.74
C ARG A 115 2.37 9.22 -16.20
N ARG A 116 1.53 9.66 -17.13
CA ARG A 116 1.73 9.39 -18.56
C ARG A 116 3.05 9.96 -19.08
N ASN A 117 3.43 11.15 -18.61
CA ASN A 117 4.71 11.77 -18.98
C ASN A 117 5.91 10.95 -18.48
N ILE A 118 5.90 10.53 -17.21
CA ILE A 118 6.96 9.66 -16.66
C ILE A 118 7.08 8.36 -17.45
N GLU A 119 5.95 7.69 -17.71
CA GLU A 119 5.92 6.45 -18.49
C GLU A 119 6.49 6.65 -19.91
N ALA A 120 6.16 7.76 -20.56
CA ALA A 120 6.70 8.10 -21.88
C ALA A 120 8.21 8.31 -21.83
N THR A 121 8.71 9.04 -20.84
CA THR A 121 10.14 9.30 -20.65
C THR A 121 10.91 8.01 -20.40
N GLN A 122 10.43 7.15 -19.49
CA GLN A 122 11.06 5.86 -19.20
C GLN A 122 11.12 4.94 -20.42
N ARG A 123 10.10 4.96 -21.27
CA ARG A 123 10.11 4.20 -22.54
C ARG A 123 11.12 4.75 -23.54
N LEU A 124 11.21 6.06 -23.64
CA LEU A 124 12.23 6.71 -24.49
C LEU A 124 13.64 6.39 -24.01
N GLU A 125 13.88 6.41 -22.71
CA GLU A 125 15.16 6.03 -22.11
C GLU A 125 15.50 4.55 -22.40
N ALA A 126 14.52 3.64 -22.23
CA ALA A 126 14.69 2.23 -22.52
C ALA A 126 15.02 1.97 -24.01
N LEU A 127 14.32 2.67 -24.92
CA LEU A 127 14.60 2.61 -26.35
C LEU A 127 15.97 3.17 -26.70
N ALA A 128 16.38 4.30 -26.09
CA ALA A 128 17.70 4.89 -26.28
C ALA A 128 18.83 3.96 -25.84
N LEU A 129 18.66 3.26 -24.71
CA LEU A 129 19.60 2.25 -24.23
C LEU A 129 19.70 1.06 -25.20
N GLN A 130 18.59 0.58 -25.74
CA GLN A 130 18.57 -0.51 -26.74
C GLN A 130 19.25 -0.11 -28.05
N LEU A 131 19.07 1.12 -28.51
CA LEU A 131 19.71 1.65 -29.72
C LEU A 131 21.21 1.94 -29.51
N GLY A 132 21.61 2.34 -28.29
CA GLY A 132 23.01 2.60 -27.93
C GLY A 132 23.89 1.34 -27.86
N ASP A 133 23.32 0.18 -27.58
CA ASP A 133 24.03 -1.10 -27.44
C ASP A 133 24.30 -1.82 -28.78
N GLY A 134 23.90 -1.23 -29.92
CA GLY A 134 24.17 -1.80 -31.25
C GLY A 134 23.51 -3.15 -31.53
N ARG A 135 22.57 -3.60 -30.69
CA ARG A 135 21.85 -4.87 -30.80
C ARG A 135 20.41 -4.74 -31.29
N ALA A 136 20.06 -3.62 -31.90
CA ALA A 136 18.73 -3.46 -32.46
C ALA A 136 18.61 -4.20 -33.79
N ASP A 137 18.18 -5.45 -33.77
CA ASP A 137 17.51 -6.06 -34.92
C ASP A 137 16.24 -5.22 -35.18
N ALA A 138 16.09 -4.72 -36.41
CA ALA A 138 15.00 -3.84 -36.81
C ALA A 138 13.59 -4.44 -36.61
N ASP A 139 13.49 -5.76 -36.40
CA ASP A 139 12.26 -6.50 -36.14
C ASP A 139 11.81 -6.49 -34.66
N CYS A 140 12.63 -5.95 -33.75
CA CYS A 140 12.33 -5.88 -32.31
C CYS A 140 11.86 -4.51 -31.82
N LEU A 141 11.50 -3.57 -32.69
CA LEU A 141 10.84 -2.33 -32.25
C LEU A 141 9.49 -2.68 -31.63
N PRO A 142 9.34 -2.52 -30.29
CA PRO A 142 8.03 -2.71 -29.68
C PRO A 142 7.07 -1.75 -30.37
N SER A 143 6.02 -2.29 -30.98
CA SER A 143 4.94 -1.47 -31.53
C SER A 143 4.59 -0.39 -30.52
N LEU A 144 4.54 0.86 -30.95
CA LEU A 144 4.12 2.02 -30.15
C LEU A 144 2.67 1.79 -29.69
N GLN A 145 2.53 0.97 -28.65
CA GLN A 145 1.23 0.80 -27.99
C GLN A 145 0.93 2.09 -27.23
N PRO A 146 -0.32 2.55 -27.22
CA PRO A 146 -0.70 3.74 -26.48
C PRO A 146 -0.27 3.60 -25.02
N LEU A 147 0.20 4.70 -24.43
CA LEU A 147 0.61 4.83 -23.03
C LEU A 147 -0.43 4.20 -22.10
N ARG A 148 -0.18 2.99 -21.64
CA ARG A 148 -1.03 2.31 -20.66
C ARG A 148 -0.42 2.53 -19.28
N THR A 149 -1.26 2.86 -18.32
CA THR A 149 -0.88 2.85 -16.89
C THR A 149 -0.22 1.52 -16.57
N MET A 150 0.91 1.55 -15.86
CA MET A 150 1.65 0.32 -15.57
C MET A 150 0.74 -0.69 -14.88
N THR A 151 0.66 -1.89 -15.43
CA THR A 151 -0.22 -2.99 -14.99
C THR A 151 -0.18 -3.21 -13.47
N PHE A 152 1.03 -3.14 -12.84
CA PHE A 152 1.17 -3.32 -11.41
C PHE A 152 0.58 -2.16 -10.58
N GLU A 153 0.53 -0.94 -11.13
CA GLU A 153 -0.06 0.22 -10.46
C GLU A 153 -1.58 0.11 -10.40
N LEU A 154 -2.21 -0.36 -11.47
CA LEU A 154 -3.65 -0.65 -11.51
C LEU A 154 -4.02 -1.66 -10.43
N VAL A 155 -3.25 -2.75 -10.32
CA VAL A 155 -3.49 -3.77 -9.30
C VAL A 155 -3.27 -3.23 -7.89
N ARG A 156 -2.22 -2.42 -7.70
CA ARG A 156 -1.96 -1.77 -6.41
C ARG A 156 -3.12 -0.85 -6.00
N ASP A 157 -3.58 -0.01 -6.92
CA ASP A 157 -4.68 0.93 -6.67
C ASP A 157 -5.99 0.18 -6.36
N PHE A 158 -6.18 -1.02 -6.95
CA PHE A 158 -7.25 -1.94 -6.60
C PHE A 158 -7.20 -2.40 -5.15
N PHE A 159 -6.10 -2.96 -4.71
CA PHE A 159 -5.95 -3.39 -3.33
C PHE A 159 -6.10 -2.22 -2.35
N PHE A 160 -5.59 -1.06 -2.73
CA PHE A 160 -5.70 0.15 -1.92
C PHE A 160 -7.14 0.65 -1.78
N ALA A 161 -7.93 0.64 -2.86
CA ALA A 161 -9.34 1.04 -2.84
C ALA A 161 -10.17 0.17 -1.87
N HIS A 162 -9.77 -1.09 -1.69
CA HIS A 162 -10.39 -2.03 -0.74
C HIS A 162 -9.73 -2.01 0.66
N GLN A 163 -8.86 -1.02 0.97
CA GLN A 163 -8.10 -0.98 2.23
C GLN A 163 -7.34 -2.30 2.51
N ASN A 164 -6.96 -3.01 1.45
CA ASN A 164 -6.31 -4.34 1.47
C ASN A 164 -7.13 -5.42 2.21
N TYR A 165 -8.44 -5.26 2.34
CA TYR A 165 -9.34 -6.23 2.96
C TYR A 165 -10.43 -6.67 1.97
N PHE A 166 -10.64 -7.97 1.83
CA PHE A 166 -11.63 -8.59 0.95
C PHE A 166 -12.50 -9.55 1.76
N ASN A 167 -13.66 -9.09 2.19
CA ASN A 167 -14.53 -9.79 3.14
C ASN A 167 -14.85 -11.22 2.73
N ASP A 168 -15.33 -11.42 1.50
CA ASP A 168 -15.82 -12.73 1.05
C ASP A 168 -14.67 -13.73 0.87
N VAL A 169 -13.50 -13.24 0.44
CA VAL A 169 -12.28 -14.05 0.34
C VAL A 169 -11.78 -14.46 1.74
N ASP A 170 -11.88 -13.55 2.70
CA ASP A 170 -11.47 -13.80 4.08
C ASP A 170 -12.39 -14.82 4.77
N ILE A 171 -13.71 -14.68 4.60
CA ILE A 171 -14.69 -15.63 5.13
C ILE A 171 -14.49 -17.04 4.54
N ALA A 172 -14.27 -17.12 3.21
CA ALA A 172 -13.99 -18.38 2.55
C ALA A 172 -12.71 -19.04 3.07
N ALA A 173 -11.66 -18.25 3.33
CA ALA A 173 -10.40 -18.72 3.88
C ALA A 173 -10.54 -19.20 5.33
N GLU A 174 -11.29 -18.48 6.18
CA GLU A 174 -11.57 -18.90 7.58
C GLU A 174 -12.37 -20.21 7.60
N ALA A 175 -13.37 -20.33 6.72
CA ALA A 175 -14.16 -21.58 6.62
C ALA A 175 -13.29 -22.77 6.21
N LEU A 176 -12.36 -22.56 5.27
CA LEU A 176 -11.41 -23.61 4.86
C LEU A 176 -10.47 -24.00 5.99
N ALA A 177 -9.90 -23.02 6.70
CA ALA A 177 -9.02 -23.28 7.84
C ALA A 177 -9.73 -24.02 8.96
N ALA A 178 -11.00 -23.68 9.25
CA ALA A 178 -11.82 -24.38 10.23
C ALA A 178 -12.10 -25.83 9.84
N GLN A 179 -12.37 -26.11 8.55
CA GLN A 179 -12.54 -27.46 8.05
C GLN A 179 -11.27 -28.31 8.23
N ALA A 180 -10.11 -27.76 7.91
CA ALA A 180 -8.83 -28.44 8.10
C ALA A 180 -8.55 -28.72 9.59
N GLN A 181 -8.79 -27.73 10.45
CA GLN A 181 -8.59 -27.87 11.89
C GLN A 181 -9.51 -28.93 12.50
N ALA A 182 -10.76 -29.04 12.08
CA ALA A 182 -11.71 -30.04 12.55
C ALA A 182 -11.27 -31.49 12.28
N GLN A 183 -10.42 -31.71 11.28
CA GLN A 183 -9.91 -33.02 10.94
C GLN A 183 -8.64 -33.41 11.71
N GLY A 184 -8.03 -32.48 12.46
CA GLY A 184 -6.86 -32.79 13.32
C GLY A 184 -5.60 -33.16 12.55
N VAL A 185 -5.55 -32.91 11.23
CA VAL A 185 -4.42 -33.21 10.34
C VAL A 185 -3.60 -31.94 10.10
N ALA A 186 -2.31 -32.07 9.82
CA ALA A 186 -1.48 -30.93 9.46
C ALA A 186 -2.05 -30.23 8.21
N LEU A 187 -2.16 -28.91 8.24
CA LEU A 187 -2.81 -28.11 7.20
C LEU A 187 -2.23 -28.37 5.78
N ALA A 188 -0.90 -28.56 5.67
CA ALA A 188 -0.27 -28.88 4.40
C ALA A 188 -0.78 -30.22 3.84
N GLN A 189 -0.84 -31.24 4.67
CA GLN A 189 -1.33 -32.57 4.31
C GLN A 189 -2.80 -32.50 3.89
N TRP A 190 -3.61 -31.82 4.67
CA TRP A 190 -5.04 -31.65 4.36
C TRP A 190 -5.26 -30.94 3.02
N LEU A 191 -4.46 -29.91 2.71
CA LEU A 191 -4.53 -29.19 1.42
C LEU A 191 -4.13 -30.09 0.24
N ILE A 192 -3.11 -30.93 0.42
CA ILE A 192 -2.68 -31.90 -0.61
C ILE A 192 -3.81 -32.92 -0.88
N GLU A 193 -4.41 -33.45 0.17
CA GLU A 193 -5.52 -34.39 0.05
C GLU A 193 -6.75 -33.74 -0.60
N ARG A 194 -7.10 -32.52 -0.22
CA ARG A 194 -8.20 -31.77 -0.84
C ARG A 194 -7.96 -31.51 -2.31
N LEU A 195 -6.76 -31.07 -2.69
CA LEU A 195 -6.36 -30.88 -4.10
C LEU A 195 -6.49 -32.18 -4.90
N ALA A 196 -6.11 -33.31 -4.31
CA ALA A 196 -6.23 -34.61 -4.96
C ALA A 196 -7.69 -35.06 -5.08
N GLN A 197 -8.46 -34.99 -4.01
CA GLN A 197 -9.83 -35.51 -3.96
C GLN A 197 -10.83 -34.67 -4.74
N GLN A 198 -10.75 -33.33 -4.64
CA GLN A 198 -11.70 -32.42 -5.25
C GLN A 198 -11.35 -32.04 -6.70
N HIS A 199 -10.03 -31.98 -7.01
CA HIS A 199 -9.56 -31.47 -8.30
C HIS A 199 -8.74 -32.47 -9.09
N GLY A 200 -8.46 -33.66 -8.54
CA GLY A 200 -7.59 -34.65 -9.17
C GLY A 200 -6.14 -34.17 -9.33
N VAL A 201 -5.71 -33.19 -8.53
CA VAL A 201 -4.38 -32.59 -8.62
C VAL A 201 -3.39 -33.37 -7.79
N ARG A 202 -2.32 -33.87 -8.42
CA ARG A 202 -1.20 -34.53 -7.73
C ARG A 202 -0.16 -33.48 -7.33
N ALA A 203 0.02 -33.26 -6.06
CA ALA A 203 1.05 -32.38 -5.52
C ALA A 203 2.37 -33.16 -5.35
N ILE A 204 3.43 -32.74 -6.02
CA ILE A 204 4.73 -33.45 -6.08
C ILE A 204 5.83 -32.51 -5.60
N PRO A 205 6.57 -32.86 -4.53
CA PRO A 205 7.78 -32.15 -4.16
C PRO A 205 8.89 -32.41 -5.18
N VAL A 206 9.59 -31.36 -5.60
CA VAL A 206 10.69 -31.44 -6.55
C VAL A 206 11.97 -30.95 -5.87
N PRO A 207 13.08 -31.71 -5.96
CA PRO A 207 14.37 -31.27 -5.43
C PRO A 207 14.85 -29.98 -6.10
N ASP A 208 15.54 -29.11 -5.35
CA ASP A 208 16.03 -27.83 -5.86
C ASP A 208 17.02 -27.98 -7.03
N ALA A 209 17.75 -29.10 -7.11
CA ALA A 209 18.67 -29.39 -8.22
C ALA A 209 17.97 -29.46 -9.60
N GLU A 210 16.68 -29.76 -9.64
CA GLU A 210 15.87 -29.70 -10.86
C GLU A 210 15.24 -28.32 -11.10
N HIS A 211 15.41 -27.43 -10.12
CA HIS A 211 14.89 -26.05 -10.13
C HIS A 211 16.01 -25.01 -10.28
N ASP A 212 17.29 -25.42 -10.35
CA ASP A 212 18.48 -24.57 -10.43
C ASP A 212 18.62 -23.87 -11.78
N GLY A 213 17.78 -22.86 -12.00
CA GLY A 213 17.99 -21.82 -12.99
C GLY A 213 17.67 -20.47 -12.36
N PRO A 214 18.15 -19.33 -12.89
CA PRO A 214 17.69 -18.01 -12.49
C PRO A 214 16.20 -17.88 -12.87
N GLY A 215 15.30 -18.29 -11.98
CA GLY A 215 13.87 -18.38 -12.22
C GLY A 215 13.18 -19.58 -11.57
N SER A 216 13.82 -20.27 -10.60
CA SER A 216 13.20 -21.40 -9.91
C SER A 216 11.82 -21.05 -9.35
N ASN A 217 10.80 -21.76 -9.81
CA ASN A 217 9.43 -21.56 -9.42
C ASN A 217 9.19 -22.20 -8.05
N HIS A 218 8.73 -21.44 -7.04
CA HIS A 218 8.27 -22.03 -5.79
C HIS A 218 7.11 -22.99 -5.99
N ARG A 219 6.34 -22.79 -7.07
CA ARG A 219 5.18 -23.58 -7.47
C ARG A 219 5.01 -23.52 -8.98
N ASN A 220 4.70 -24.69 -9.57
CA ASN A 220 4.33 -24.82 -10.97
C ASN A 220 3.16 -25.80 -11.09
N TYR A 221 2.04 -25.35 -11.65
CA TYR A 221 0.87 -26.17 -11.90
C TYR A 221 0.65 -26.34 -13.40
N ASP A 222 0.62 -27.59 -13.84
CA ASP A 222 0.29 -27.96 -15.21
C ASP A 222 -1.17 -28.44 -15.26
N PRO A 223 -2.08 -27.65 -15.87
CA PRO A 223 -3.49 -28.00 -15.95
C PRO A 223 -3.76 -29.22 -16.85
N SER A 224 -2.89 -29.53 -17.81
CA SER A 224 -3.08 -30.64 -18.74
C SER A 224 -2.86 -32.00 -18.05
N THR A 225 -1.83 -32.10 -17.21
CA THR A 225 -1.49 -33.31 -16.44
C THR A 225 -2.06 -33.29 -15.01
N ARG A 226 -2.63 -32.16 -14.57
CA ARG A 226 -3.10 -31.92 -13.21
C ARG A 226 -2.01 -32.17 -12.16
N VAL A 227 -0.77 -31.78 -12.47
CA VAL A 227 0.38 -31.94 -11.59
C VAL A 227 0.78 -30.57 -11.04
N LEU A 228 0.83 -30.47 -9.72
CA LEU A 228 1.34 -29.32 -8.98
C LEU A 228 2.73 -29.67 -8.45
N ARG A 229 3.78 -29.07 -9.04
CA ARG A 229 5.16 -29.20 -8.56
C ARG A 229 5.48 -28.06 -7.60
N PHE A 230 6.14 -28.37 -6.50
CA PHE A 230 6.62 -27.37 -5.53
C PHE A 230 8.00 -27.73 -5.01
N SER A 231 8.79 -26.75 -4.57
CA SER A 231 10.14 -27.01 -4.04
C SER A 231 10.06 -27.83 -2.74
N ALA A 232 10.85 -28.91 -2.68
CA ALA A 232 10.93 -29.82 -1.52
C ALA A 232 11.56 -29.15 -0.30
N THR A 233 12.26 -28.01 -0.46
CA THR A 233 12.93 -27.28 0.64
C THR A 233 12.07 -26.20 1.25
N LEU A 234 10.82 -26.03 0.79
CA LEU A 234 9.90 -25.07 1.41
C LEU A 234 9.63 -25.41 2.88
N ALA A 235 9.84 -24.43 3.74
CA ALA A 235 9.38 -24.52 5.11
C ALA A 235 7.83 -24.68 5.20
N PRO A 236 7.29 -25.22 6.31
CA PRO A 236 5.86 -25.51 6.41
C PRO A 236 4.92 -24.36 6.06
N GLY A 237 5.19 -23.15 6.54
CA GLY A 237 4.37 -21.96 6.25
C GLY A 237 4.34 -21.59 4.76
N PRO A 238 5.49 -21.39 4.11
CA PRO A 238 5.59 -21.22 2.66
C PRO A 238 4.96 -22.34 1.84
N LEU A 239 5.09 -23.59 2.24
CA LEU A 239 4.43 -24.70 1.56
C LEU A 239 2.91 -24.56 1.60
N VAL A 240 2.33 -24.37 2.79
CA VAL A 240 0.89 -24.13 2.95
C VAL A 240 0.44 -22.95 2.09
N PHE A 241 1.21 -21.87 2.07
CA PHE A 241 0.90 -20.71 1.25
C PHE A 241 0.81 -21.05 -0.24
N GLN A 242 1.74 -21.82 -0.78
CA GLN A 242 1.72 -22.23 -2.19
C GLN A 242 0.53 -23.15 -2.52
N LEU A 243 0.25 -24.11 -1.65
CA LEU A 243 -0.88 -25.03 -1.80
C LEU A 243 -2.22 -24.29 -1.73
N ALA A 244 -2.40 -23.42 -0.73
CA ALA A 244 -3.60 -22.61 -0.57
C ALA A 244 -3.80 -21.62 -1.71
N THR A 245 -2.72 -21.02 -2.24
CA THR A 245 -2.81 -20.15 -3.44
C THR A 245 -3.33 -20.95 -4.65
N GLN A 246 -2.83 -22.17 -4.85
CA GLN A 246 -3.31 -23.00 -5.97
C GLN A 246 -4.77 -23.41 -5.77
N LEU A 247 -5.13 -23.76 -4.54
CA LEU A 247 -6.51 -24.11 -4.21
C LEU A 247 -7.46 -22.94 -4.46
N ALA A 248 -7.09 -21.72 -4.08
CA ALA A 248 -7.87 -20.51 -4.35
C ALA A 248 -8.15 -20.30 -5.85
N LEU A 249 -7.13 -20.52 -6.68
CA LEU A 249 -7.27 -20.39 -8.14
C LEU A 249 -8.18 -21.45 -8.75
N LEU A 250 -8.34 -22.60 -8.10
CA LEU A 250 -9.20 -23.72 -8.56
C LEU A 250 -10.61 -23.61 -7.97
N GLU A 251 -10.76 -23.47 -6.67
CA GLU A 251 -12.06 -23.51 -5.97
C GLU A 251 -12.80 -22.17 -5.96
N HIS A 252 -12.06 -21.06 -5.88
CA HIS A 252 -12.64 -19.72 -5.70
C HIS A 252 -12.48 -18.83 -6.93
N SER A 253 -12.23 -19.42 -8.10
CA SER A 253 -12.04 -18.70 -9.37
C SER A 253 -13.16 -17.69 -9.64
N ALA A 254 -14.42 -18.09 -9.52
CA ALA A 254 -15.58 -17.22 -9.74
C ALA A 254 -15.65 -16.04 -8.76
N LEU A 255 -15.30 -16.26 -7.47
CA LEU A 255 -15.22 -15.21 -6.46
C LEU A 255 -14.14 -14.19 -6.79
N LEU A 256 -12.94 -14.69 -7.18
CA LEU A 256 -11.82 -13.83 -7.54
C LEU A 256 -12.16 -12.99 -8.79
N ASP A 257 -12.77 -13.61 -9.80
CA ASP A 257 -13.16 -12.91 -11.02
C ASP A 257 -14.25 -11.87 -10.77
N ALA A 258 -15.26 -12.18 -9.95
CA ALA A 258 -16.30 -11.23 -9.57
C ALA A 258 -15.75 -9.99 -8.88
N LEU A 259 -14.74 -10.14 -7.99
CA LEU A 259 -14.09 -9.01 -7.37
C LEU A 259 -13.30 -8.16 -8.36
N ILE A 260 -12.61 -8.79 -9.32
CA ILE A 260 -11.83 -8.09 -10.34
C ILE A 260 -12.74 -7.33 -11.30
N ASP A 261 -13.91 -7.87 -11.61
CA ASP A 261 -14.90 -7.25 -12.50
C ASP A 261 -15.52 -5.97 -11.90
N THR A 262 -15.47 -5.78 -10.59
CA THR A 262 -15.92 -4.52 -9.95
C THR A 262 -15.04 -3.32 -10.25
N MET A 263 -13.89 -3.53 -10.90
CA MET A 263 -12.88 -2.49 -11.06
C MET A 263 -12.65 -2.06 -12.49
N PRO A 264 -12.31 -0.77 -12.69
CA PRO A 264 -11.87 -0.26 -13.97
C PRO A 264 -10.41 -0.69 -14.25
N LEU A 265 -10.11 -2.00 -14.19
CA LEU A 265 -8.81 -2.54 -14.62
C LEU A 265 -8.59 -2.41 -16.14
N GLY A 266 -9.54 -1.80 -16.83
CA GLY A 266 -9.58 -1.79 -18.28
C GLY A 266 -9.68 -3.22 -18.83
N GLN A 267 -9.37 -3.39 -20.10
CA GLN A 267 -9.31 -4.70 -20.75
C GLN A 267 -7.88 -5.28 -20.73
N ASP A 268 -7.02 -4.88 -19.79
CA ASP A 268 -5.65 -5.39 -19.71
C ASP A 268 -5.63 -6.80 -19.09
N PRO A 269 -5.36 -7.86 -19.90
CA PRO A 269 -5.33 -9.23 -19.40
C PRO A 269 -4.23 -9.46 -18.37
N GLN A 270 -3.11 -8.71 -18.44
CA GLN A 270 -2.01 -8.84 -17.50
C GLN A 270 -2.40 -8.28 -16.12
N ALA A 271 -3.11 -7.14 -16.09
CA ALA A 271 -3.63 -6.57 -14.84
C ALA A 271 -4.60 -7.54 -14.16
N ARG A 272 -5.51 -8.14 -14.93
CA ARG A 272 -6.45 -9.16 -14.43
C ARG A 272 -5.72 -10.36 -13.85
N THR A 273 -4.72 -10.88 -14.57
CA THR A 273 -3.91 -12.03 -14.11
C THR A 273 -3.17 -11.70 -12.82
N LEU A 274 -2.52 -10.53 -12.73
CA LEU A 274 -1.83 -10.09 -11.52
C LEU A 274 -2.79 -9.87 -10.34
N ALA A 275 -3.96 -9.31 -10.59
CA ALA A 275 -4.99 -9.14 -9.56
C ALA A 275 -5.49 -10.49 -9.04
N ARG A 276 -5.73 -11.48 -9.93
CA ARG A 276 -6.09 -12.86 -9.54
C ARG A 276 -5.02 -13.50 -8.66
N ILE A 277 -3.76 -13.40 -9.06
CA ILE A 277 -2.63 -13.89 -8.26
C ILE A 277 -2.59 -13.18 -6.91
N GLY A 278 -2.79 -11.86 -6.89
CA GLY A 278 -2.84 -11.06 -5.68
C GLY A 278 -3.94 -11.50 -4.71
N LEU A 279 -5.17 -11.70 -5.21
CA LEU A 279 -6.30 -12.17 -4.42
C LEU A 279 -6.13 -13.63 -3.95
N ALA A 280 -5.57 -14.52 -4.79
CA ALA A 280 -5.23 -15.88 -4.39
C ALA A 280 -4.15 -15.92 -3.30
N ASN A 281 -3.16 -15.03 -3.37
CA ASN A 281 -2.16 -14.86 -2.31
C ASN A 281 -2.77 -14.27 -1.03
N TYR A 282 -3.75 -13.36 -1.15
CA TYR A 282 -4.53 -12.87 -0.02
C TYR A 282 -5.28 -14.01 0.68
N PHE A 283 -5.98 -14.84 -0.11
CA PHE A 283 -6.67 -16.04 0.41
C PHE A 283 -5.70 -16.96 1.16
N ALA A 284 -4.56 -17.28 0.57
CA ALA A 284 -3.55 -18.14 1.20
C ALA A 284 -3.02 -17.56 2.52
N GLY A 285 -2.80 -16.25 2.57
CA GLY A 285 -2.46 -15.55 3.82
C GLY A 285 -3.56 -15.63 4.86
N ALA A 286 -4.82 -15.55 4.44
CA ALA A 286 -5.98 -15.65 5.32
C ALA A 286 -6.24 -17.09 5.81
N VAL A 287 -5.91 -18.11 5.02
CA VAL A 287 -5.94 -19.52 5.46
C VAL A 287 -4.88 -19.79 6.54
N LEU A 288 -3.66 -19.28 6.34
CA LEU A 288 -2.57 -19.40 7.32
C LEU A 288 -2.84 -18.64 8.62
N LEU A 289 -3.49 -17.49 8.50
CA LEU A 289 -3.75 -16.53 9.57
C LEU A 289 -5.25 -16.17 9.58
N PRO A 290 -6.13 -17.11 10.02
CA PRO A 290 -7.58 -16.90 10.02
C PRO A 290 -7.95 -15.66 10.84
N TYR A 291 -8.85 -14.82 10.32
CA TYR A 291 -9.10 -13.48 10.81
C TYR A 291 -9.34 -13.42 12.32
N GLY A 292 -10.37 -14.12 12.79
CA GLY A 292 -10.77 -14.06 14.20
C GLY A 292 -9.70 -14.56 15.15
N ALA A 293 -9.10 -15.71 14.86
CA ALA A 293 -8.04 -16.32 15.69
C ALA A 293 -6.77 -15.47 15.69
N PHE A 294 -6.42 -14.89 14.52
CA PHE A 294 -5.23 -14.06 14.40
C PHE A 294 -5.40 -12.70 15.07
N LEU A 295 -6.55 -12.02 14.89
CA LEU A 295 -6.86 -10.77 15.58
C LEU A 295 -6.85 -10.93 17.10
N ALA A 296 -7.53 -11.97 17.62
CA ALA A 296 -7.55 -12.25 19.07
C ALA A 296 -6.13 -12.50 19.62
N ALA A 297 -5.30 -13.23 18.88
CA ALA A 297 -3.90 -13.45 19.26
C ALA A 297 -3.07 -12.15 19.19
N ALA A 298 -3.27 -11.32 18.18
CA ALA A 298 -2.58 -10.03 18.03
C ALA A 298 -2.89 -9.10 19.20
N GLU A 299 -4.17 -8.99 19.58
CA GLU A 299 -4.58 -8.18 20.74
C GLU A 299 -3.98 -8.73 22.04
N ALA A 300 -4.10 -10.03 22.29
CA ALA A 300 -3.60 -10.66 23.51
C ALA A 300 -2.07 -10.56 23.67
N LEU A 301 -1.33 -10.55 22.55
CA LEU A 301 0.12 -10.45 22.52
C LEU A 301 0.61 -9.00 22.31
N HIS A 302 -0.27 -8.00 22.39
CA HIS A 302 0.08 -6.61 22.13
C HIS A 302 0.83 -6.42 20.80
N TYR A 303 0.39 -7.15 19.77
CA TYR A 303 0.97 -7.10 18.43
C TYR A 303 2.47 -7.44 18.37
N ASP A 304 2.95 -8.31 19.26
CA ASP A 304 4.31 -8.84 19.19
C ASP A 304 4.47 -9.76 17.98
N ILE A 305 5.17 -9.26 16.96
CA ILE A 305 5.27 -9.93 15.66
C ILE A 305 6.07 -11.23 15.77
N ASP A 306 7.10 -11.29 16.63
CA ASP A 306 7.90 -12.51 16.81
C ASP A 306 7.09 -13.61 17.53
N LEU A 307 6.29 -13.25 18.53
CA LEU A 307 5.40 -14.20 19.20
C LEU A 307 4.29 -14.67 18.26
N LEU A 308 3.71 -13.78 17.47
CA LEU A 308 2.73 -14.13 16.44
C LEU A 308 3.34 -15.05 15.37
N SER A 309 4.56 -14.76 14.91
CA SER A 309 5.29 -15.60 13.95
C SER A 309 5.48 -17.03 14.48
N ARG A 310 5.89 -17.16 15.74
CA ARG A 310 6.06 -18.48 16.39
C ARG A 310 4.73 -19.20 16.56
N ARG A 311 3.69 -18.50 17.02
CA ARG A 311 2.38 -19.09 17.29
C ARG A 311 1.73 -19.68 16.04
N PHE A 312 1.88 -18.98 14.88
CA PHE A 312 1.27 -19.38 13.63
C PHE A 312 2.23 -20.06 12.64
N GLY A 313 3.50 -20.22 13.00
CA GLY A 313 4.49 -20.89 12.15
C GLY A 313 4.79 -20.16 10.82
N VAL A 314 4.72 -18.82 10.82
CA VAL A 314 4.92 -17.99 9.62
C VAL A 314 6.03 -16.95 9.83
N GLY A 315 6.57 -16.42 8.74
CA GLY A 315 7.62 -15.42 8.80
C GLY A 315 7.14 -14.01 9.20
N PHE A 316 8.08 -13.16 9.64
CA PHE A 316 7.87 -11.77 10.04
C PHE A 316 7.08 -10.97 8.99
N GLU A 317 7.48 -11.06 7.70
CA GLU A 317 6.79 -10.35 6.61
C GLU A 317 5.33 -10.77 6.48
N THR A 318 5.04 -12.07 6.61
CA THR A 318 3.68 -12.63 6.51
C THR A 318 2.78 -12.08 7.62
N VAL A 319 3.29 -12.01 8.86
CA VAL A 319 2.58 -11.41 9.99
C VAL A 319 2.30 -9.93 9.73
N CYS A 320 3.33 -9.15 9.38
CA CYS A 320 3.18 -7.73 9.09
C CYS A 320 2.16 -7.45 7.97
N HIS A 321 2.22 -8.25 6.91
CA HIS A 321 1.29 -8.16 5.80
C HIS A 321 -0.15 -8.45 6.24
N ARG A 322 -0.36 -9.50 7.04
CA ARG A 322 -1.70 -9.84 7.55
C ARG A 322 -2.24 -8.76 8.49
N LEU A 323 -1.41 -8.23 9.39
CA LEU A 323 -1.79 -7.13 10.28
C LEU A 323 -2.28 -5.90 9.51
N SER A 324 -1.68 -5.58 8.37
CA SER A 324 -2.11 -4.45 7.54
C SER A 324 -3.42 -4.68 6.78
N SER A 325 -3.96 -5.90 6.78
CA SER A 325 -5.22 -6.26 6.11
C SER A 325 -6.39 -6.53 7.07
N LEU A 326 -6.22 -6.34 8.38
CA LEU A 326 -7.26 -6.59 9.38
C LEU A 326 -8.26 -5.42 9.46
N GLN A 327 -9.10 -5.26 8.42
CA GLN A 327 -10.03 -4.14 8.30
C GLN A 327 -11.50 -4.62 8.18
N ARG A 328 -11.86 -5.74 8.80
CA ARG A 328 -13.24 -6.27 8.79
C ARG A 328 -14.19 -5.29 9.49
N PRO A 329 -15.29 -4.88 8.83
CA PRO A 329 -16.32 -4.06 9.47
C PRO A 329 -16.85 -4.72 10.76
N GLY A 330 -16.92 -3.94 11.83
CA GLY A 330 -17.37 -4.42 13.15
C GLY A 330 -16.32 -5.14 14.00
N ALA A 331 -15.18 -5.56 13.43
CA ALA A 331 -14.06 -6.16 14.16
C ALA A 331 -12.70 -5.73 13.55
N PRO A 332 -12.41 -4.43 13.40
CA PRO A 332 -11.17 -3.98 12.81
C PRO A 332 -9.99 -4.18 13.78
N GLY A 333 -8.85 -4.58 13.21
CA GLY A 333 -7.57 -4.49 13.90
C GLY A 333 -7.03 -3.05 13.95
N LEU A 334 -5.75 -2.90 14.28
CA LEU A 334 -5.10 -1.60 14.17
C LEU A 334 -4.90 -1.24 12.68
N PRO A 335 -5.10 0.04 12.33
CA PRO A 335 -4.94 0.49 10.95
C PRO A 335 -3.44 0.68 10.62
N PHE A 336 -2.79 -0.41 10.26
CA PHE A 336 -1.38 -0.42 9.92
C PHE A 336 -1.10 -0.03 8.47
N PHE A 337 0.08 0.57 8.28
CA PHE A 337 0.73 0.66 6.96
C PHE A 337 1.85 -0.36 6.89
N PHE A 338 2.02 -0.95 5.75
CA PHE A 338 3.07 -1.91 5.46
C PHE A 338 3.93 -1.41 4.30
N ILE A 339 5.25 -1.55 4.43
CA ILE A 339 6.20 -1.25 3.37
C ILE A 339 7.31 -2.29 3.34
N ARG A 340 7.77 -2.61 2.13
CA ARG A 340 8.96 -3.42 1.89
C ARG A 340 9.87 -2.70 0.90
N ILE A 341 11.10 -2.49 1.30
CA ILE A 341 12.11 -1.81 0.48
C ILE A 341 13.36 -2.68 0.30
N ASP A 342 14.09 -2.46 -0.79
CA ASP A 342 15.43 -2.99 -0.98
C ASP A 342 16.51 -2.04 -0.44
N ARG A 343 17.80 -2.43 -0.55
CA ARG A 343 18.93 -1.59 -0.10
C ARG A 343 19.09 -0.30 -0.89
N ALA A 344 18.62 -0.24 -2.13
CA ALA A 344 18.67 0.95 -2.96
C ALA A 344 17.52 1.93 -2.65
N GLY A 345 16.59 1.55 -1.74
CA GLY A 345 15.44 2.35 -1.37
C GLY A 345 14.22 2.17 -2.29
N ASN A 346 14.27 1.20 -3.21
CA ASN A 346 13.12 0.91 -4.06
C ASN A 346 12.01 0.27 -3.24
N ILE A 347 10.80 0.80 -3.37
CA ILE A 347 9.62 0.28 -2.69
C ILE A 347 9.06 -0.88 -3.52
N SER A 348 9.34 -2.12 -3.09
CA SER A 348 8.87 -3.32 -3.78
C SER A 348 7.45 -3.73 -3.40
N LYS A 349 6.96 -3.31 -2.24
CA LYS A 349 5.59 -3.54 -1.78
C LYS A 349 5.16 -2.45 -0.80
N ARG A 350 3.94 -1.98 -0.93
CA ARG A 350 3.32 -1.06 0.02
C ARG A 350 1.84 -1.36 0.15
N GLN A 351 1.34 -1.28 1.37
CA GLN A 351 -0.08 -1.39 1.69
C GLN A 351 -0.40 -0.38 2.78
N SER A 352 -1.58 0.19 2.73
CA SER A 352 -2.05 1.09 3.76
C SER A 352 -3.52 0.77 4.04
N ALA A 353 -3.83 0.49 5.29
CA ALA A 353 -5.20 0.44 5.79
C ALA A 353 -5.75 1.85 6.06
N THR A 354 -4.89 2.87 5.96
CA THR A 354 -5.21 4.27 6.16
C THR A 354 -4.74 5.10 4.97
N HIS A 355 -4.87 6.40 5.09
CA HIS A 355 -4.46 7.36 4.06
C HIS A 355 -2.99 7.81 4.17
N PHE A 356 -2.10 6.99 4.77
CA PHE A 356 -0.68 7.31 4.78
C PHE A 356 -0.14 7.33 3.35
N HIS A 357 0.40 8.47 2.96
CA HIS A 357 0.97 8.67 1.63
C HIS A 357 2.45 8.22 1.64
N PHE A 358 2.75 7.22 0.83
CA PHE A 358 4.14 6.88 0.50
C PHE A 358 4.53 7.61 -0.77
N SER A 359 5.74 8.22 -0.81
CA SER A 359 6.27 8.80 -2.04
C SER A 359 6.22 7.80 -3.19
N LYS A 360 5.84 8.26 -4.38
CA LYS A 360 5.79 7.44 -5.59
C LYS A 360 7.07 7.55 -6.40
N THR A 361 7.77 8.66 -6.29
CA THR A 361 8.97 9.00 -7.05
C THR A 361 10.15 9.14 -6.12
N GLY A 362 11.15 8.30 -6.33
CA GLY A 362 12.52 8.37 -5.81
C GLY A 362 12.72 8.72 -4.34
N GLY A 363 13.41 7.87 -3.62
CA GLY A 363 14.01 8.11 -2.30
C GLY A 363 13.07 8.61 -1.21
N THR A 364 12.85 7.76 -0.21
CA THR A 364 12.21 8.17 1.05
C THR A 364 13.23 8.86 1.95
N CYS A 365 12.80 9.37 3.11
CA CYS A 365 13.69 10.09 4.04
C CYS A 365 14.76 9.17 4.64
N PRO A 366 16.07 9.52 4.57
CA PRO A 366 17.15 8.68 5.11
C PRO A 366 17.10 8.53 6.64
N LEU A 367 16.38 9.39 7.33
CA LEU A 367 16.18 9.30 8.79
C LEU A 367 15.13 8.26 9.20
N TRP A 368 14.53 7.57 8.26
CA TRP A 368 13.53 6.56 8.55
C TRP A 368 14.18 5.23 8.89
N ASN A 369 13.72 4.56 9.95
CA ASN A 369 14.30 3.32 10.48
C ASN A 369 14.33 2.14 9.49
N VAL A 370 13.59 2.21 8.40
CA VAL A 370 13.61 1.18 7.35
C VAL A 370 15.00 1.03 6.71
N TYR A 371 15.78 2.10 6.67
CA TYR A 371 17.18 2.06 6.17
C TYR A 371 18.13 1.56 7.23
N GLU A 372 17.95 1.99 8.47
CA GLU A 372 18.76 1.54 9.61
C GLU A 372 18.64 0.02 9.83
N ALA A 373 17.49 -0.57 9.49
CA ALA A 373 17.29 -2.00 9.60
C ALA A 373 18.32 -2.84 8.82
N PHE A 374 18.90 -2.32 7.73
CA PHE A 374 19.96 -3.01 6.98
C PHE A 374 21.30 -3.04 7.74
N SER A 375 21.55 -2.09 8.64
CA SER A 375 22.74 -2.04 9.48
C SER A 375 22.65 -2.99 10.68
N GLN A 376 21.44 -3.39 11.07
CA GLN A 376 21.18 -4.30 12.19
C GLN A 376 20.27 -5.49 11.76
N PRO A 377 20.82 -6.41 10.93
CA PRO A 377 20.03 -7.48 10.35
C PRO A 377 19.32 -8.34 11.40
N GLY A 378 18.03 -8.61 11.18
CA GLY A 378 17.21 -9.45 12.05
C GLY A 378 16.73 -8.79 13.34
N LYS A 379 17.21 -7.60 13.70
CA LYS A 379 16.74 -6.86 14.86
C LYS A 379 15.51 -6.03 14.51
N ILE A 380 14.53 -6.03 15.41
CA ILE A 380 13.36 -5.14 15.31
C ILE A 380 13.74 -3.77 15.85
N LEU A 381 13.57 -2.74 15.02
CA LEU A 381 13.89 -1.35 15.33
C LEU A 381 12.60 -0.53 15.40
N PRO A 382 12.12 -0.13 16.60
CA PRO A 382 11.02 0.81 16.75
C PRO A 382 11.52 2.25 16.58
N GLN A 383 10.69 3.13 16.00
CA GLN A 383 10.95 4.54 15.84
C GLN A 383 9.63 5.33 15.93
N ILE A 384 9.61 6.39 16.74
CA ILE A 384 8.59 7.41 16.62
C ILE A 384 9.07 8.41 15.57
N ALA A 385 8.28 8.58 14.52
CA ALA A 385 8.60 9.47 13.41
C ALA A 385 7.54 10.55 13.28
N ARG A 386 7.96 11.82 13.11
CA ARG A 386 7.09 12.96 12.91
C ARG A 386 7.21 13.50 11.50
N MET A 387 6.08 13.56 10.81
CA MET A 387 5.99 14.12 9.46
C MET A 387 6.03 15.66 9.48
N PRO A 388 6.30 16.33 8.34
CA PRO A 388 6.28 17.80 8.26
C PRO A 388 4.95 18.44 8.65
N ASP A 389 3.82 17.76 8.44
CA ASP A 389 2.47 18.19 8.82
C ASP A 389 2.18 18.07 10.33
N GLY A 390 3.19 17.62 11.12
CA GLY A 390 3.08 17.47 12.58
C GLY A 390 2.53 16.11 13.03
N ARG A 391 2.02 15.28 12.14
CA ARG A 391 1.53 13.93 12.49
C ARG A 391 2.69 13.02 12.88
N SER A 392 2.48 12.25 13.95
CA SER A 392 3.49 11.29 14.44
C SER A 392 3.00 9.86 14.29
N TYR A 393 3.94 8.97 14.04
CA TYR A 393 3.71 7.55 13.78
C TYR A 393 4.71 6.70 14.53
N LEU A 394 4.28 5.53 15.02
CA LEU A 394 5.19 4.49 15.47
C LEU A 394 5.49 3.57 14.29
N TRP A 395 6.76 3.40 13.96
CA TRP A 395 7.28 2.49 12.95
C TRP A 395 8.08 1.38 13.59
N ILE A 396 7.93 0.17 13.04
CA ILE A 396 8.67 -1.04 13.42
C ILE A 396 9.30 -1.55 12.13
N ALA A 397 10.62 -1.63 12.09
CA ALA A 397 11.35 -2.10 10.91
C ALA A 397 12.28 -3.26 11.25
N ARG A 398 12.41 -4.21 10.32
CA ARG A 398 13.34 -5.34 10.40
C ARG A 398 13.73 -5.82 9.03
N THR A 399 14.98 -6.25 8.83
CA THR A 399 15.37 -6.97 7.62
C THR A 399 14.86 -8.40 7.65
N VAL A 400 14.39 -8.85 6.50
CA VAL A 400 14.07 -10.24 6.19
C VAL A 400 14.95 -10.70 5.04
N SER A 401 15.56 -11.88 5.19
CA SER A 401 16.43 -12.46 4.15
C SER A 401 15.94 -13.86 3.82
N ASN A 402 15.81 -14.13 2.55
CA ASN A 402 15.51 -15.46 2.02
C ASN A 402 16.59 -15.84 1.01
N GLY A 403 17.34 -16.88 1.30
CA GLY A 403 18.31 -17.50 0.39
C GLY A 403 17.92 -18.94 0.11
N GLN A 404 18.10 -19.38 -1.11
CA GLN A 404 18.01 -20.79 -1.50
C GLN A 404 19.37 -21.19 -2.05
N GLY A 405 19.94 -22.27 -1.53
CA GLY A 405 21.22 -22.80 -1.97
C GLY A 405 22.36 -22.67 -0.96
N GLY A 406 23.53 -23.13 -1.34
CA GLY A 406 24.74 -23.13 -0.50
C GLY A 406 25.50 -21.80 -0.49
N TYR A 407 26.74 -21.83 -0.03
CA TYR A 407 27.63 -20.67 0.02
C TYR A 407 27.74 -20.00 -1.37
N GLY A 408 27.55 -18.69 -1.41
CA GLY A 408 27.58 -17.90 -2.66
C GLY A 408 26.28 -17.88 -3.47
N ALA A 409 25.26 -18.61 -3.06
CA ALA A 409 23.96 -18.57 -3.74
C ALA A 409 23.27 -17.19 -3.56
N PRO A 410 22.48 -16.74 -4.56
CA PRO A 410 21.75 -15.48 -4.48
C PRO A 410 20.78 -15.46 -3.30
N SER A 411 20.81 -14.39 -2.53
CA SER A 411 19.83 -14.15 -1.45
C SER A 411 19.05 -12.86 -1.69
N LYS A 412 17.78 -12.87 -1.32
CA LYS A 412 16.91 -11.69 -1.35
C LYS A 412 16.86 -11.09 0.06
N THR A 413 17.27 -9.85 0.21
CA THR A 413 17.19 -9.13 1.50
C THR A 413 16.39 -7.87 1.31
N PHE A 414 15.35 -7.72 2.15
CA PHE A 414 14.49 -6.56 2.19
C PHE A 414 14.37 -6.03 3.61
N SER A 415 14.17 -4.73 3.74
CA SER A 415 13.65 -4.16 4.97
C SER A 415 12.12 -4.13 4.90
N VAL A 416 11.49 -4.73 5.88
CA VAL A 416 10.04 -4.75 6.06
C VAL A 416 9.70 -3.85 7.24
N ALA A 417 8.77 -2.93 7.04
CA ALA A 417 8.29 -2.09 8.12
C ALA A 417 6.76 -2.08 8.20
N LEU A 418 6.29 -1.97 9.45
CA LEU A 418 4.91 -1.82 9.83
C LEU A 418 4.79 -0.53 10.64
N GLY A 419 3.84 0.34 10.28
CA GLY A 419 3.62 1.60 10.97
C GLY A 419 2.17 1.81 11.34
N CYS A 420 1.92 2.60 12.39
CA CYS A 420 0.59 3.05 12.75
C CYS A 420 0.63 4.49 13.28
N ASP A 421 -0.52 5.16 13.29
CA ASP A 421 -0.67 6.45 13.96
C ASP A 421 -0.28 6.33 15.44
N ILE A 422 0.38 7.35 15.98
CA ILE A 422 0.89 7.37 17.36
C ILE A 422 -0.21 7.11 18.40
N ARG A 423 -1.47 7.47 18.09
CA ARG A 423 -2.63 7.23 18.96
C ARG A 423 -2.82 5.75 19.31
N HIS A 424 -2.35 4.87 18.45
CA HIS A 424 -2.46 3.43 18.63
C HIS A 424 -1.20 2.80 19.25
N ALA A 425 -0.12 3.56 19.38
CA ALA A 425 1.18 3.04 19.82
C ALA A 425 1.13 2.37 21.18
N HIS A 426 0.31 2.87 22.12
CA HIS A 426 0.15 2.31 23.47
C HIS A 426 -0.34 0.85 23.49
N ARG A 427 -0.96 0.38 22.39
CA ARG A 427 -1.43 -1.01 22.24
C ARG A 427 -0.31 -1.96 21.80
N LEU A 428 0.83 -1.46 21.34
CA LEU A 428 1.93 -2.25 20.81
C LEU A 428 3.02 -2.47 21.84
N VAL A 429 3.54 -3.69 21.91
CA VAL A 429 4.66 -4.04 22.80
C VAL A 429 5.89 -3.17 22.56
N TYR A 430 6.08 -2.70 21.34
CA TYR A 430 7.24 -1.91 20.90
C TYR A 430 7.27 -0.48 21.45
N ALA A 431 6.16 -0.01 21.97
CA ALA A 431 6.08 1.30 22.61
C ALA A 431 6.52 1.30 24.08
N ARG A 432 6.69 0.13 24.71
CA ARG A 432 6.98 0.02 26.16
C ARG A 432 8.26 0.73 26.60
N ALA A 433 9.25 0.82 25.71
CA ALA A 433 10.54 1.48 25.98
C ALA A 433 10.59 2.93 25.49
N LEU A 434 9.48 3.46 24.96
CA LEU A 434 9.40 4.79 24.37
C LEU A 434 8.52 5.71 25.23
N ASN A 435 8.98 6.91 25.48
CA ASN A 435 8.15 7.94 26.13
C ASN A 435 7.24 8.60 25.07
N LEU A 436 6.00 8.11 24.95
CA LEU A 436 5.05 8.58 23.93
C LEU A 436 4.58 10.02 24.15
N ASP A 437 4.73 10.55 25.36
CA ASP A 437 4.31 11.90 25.74
C ASP A 437 5.41 12.95 25.48
N ASP A 438 6.65 12.50 25.23
CA ASP A 438 7.76 13.38 24.92
C ASP A 438 7.76 13.77 23.43
N PRO A 439 7.47 15.04 23.09
CA PRO A 439 7.44 15.47 21.71
C PRO A 439 8.82 15.41 21.02
N ASP A 440 9.91 15.44 21.77
CA ASP A 440 11.27 15.53 21.24
C ASP A 440 11.85 14.14 20.89
N ILE A 441 11.22 13.05 21.34
CA ILE A 441 11.62 11.69 20.97
C ILE A 441 11.34 11.38 19.49
N ALA A 442 10.44 12.12 18.85
CA ALA A 442 10.01 11.86 17.49
C ALA A 442 11.05 12.31 16.44
N THR A 443 11.64 11.37 15.74
CA THR A 443 12.55 11.66 14.63
C THR A 443 11.81 12.43 13.54
N PRO A 444 12.34 13.61 13.12
CA PRO A 444 11.69 14.41 12.10
C PRO A 444 11.96 13.85 10.70
N ILE A 445 11.08 13.00 10.21
CA ILE A 445 11.17 12.44 8.84
C ILE A 445 10.36 13.26 7.83
N GLY A 446 10.60 13.01 6.53
CA GLY A 446 9.86 13.61 5.42
C GLY A 446 9.48 12.57 4.37
N MET A 447 8.74 13.02 3.35
CA MET A 447 8.30 12.16 2.23
C MET A 447 9.41 11.94 1.18
N GLY A 448 10.45 12.74 1.22
CA GLY A 448 11.57 12.78 0.28
C GLY A 448 12.15 14.18 0.26
N CYS A 449 13.48 14.35 0.09
CA CYS A 449 14.15 15.63 0.27
C CYS A 449 13.62 16.74 -0.64
N LYS A 450 13.27 16.41 -1.90
CA LYS A 450 12.80 17.38 -2.90
C LYS A 450 11.46 18.05 -2.52
N ILE A 451 10.59 17.33 -1.78
CA ILE A 451 9.25 17.80 -1.38
C ILE A 451 9.14 18.06 0.12
N CYS A 452 10.21 17.85 0.88
CA CYS A 452 10.20 18.03 2.33
C CYS A 452 10.40 19.51 2.70
N GLU A 453 9.44 20.10 3.37
CA GLU A 453 9.43 21.51 3.78
C GLU A 453 10.36 21.83 4.96
N ARG A 454 11.00 20.82 5.59
CA ARG A 454 11.90 21.04 6.72
C ARG A 454 13.14 21.81 6.28
N THR A 455 13.33 23.01 6.79
CA THR A 455 14.45 23.90 6.45
C THR A 455 15.74 23.54 7.16
N THR A 456 15.65 22.85 8.32
CA THR A 456 16.79 22.60 9.23
C THR A 456 17.25 21.14 9.26
N CYS A 457 16.97 20.37 8.20
CA CYS A 457 17.35 18.95 8.17
C CYS A 457 18.83 18.75 7.84
N PRO A 458 19.65 18.19 8.76
CA PRO A 458 21.09 17.96 8.52
C PRO A 458 21.35 16.84 7.49
N GLN A 459 20.39 15.96 7.27
CA GLN A 459 20.48 14.83 6.32
C GLN A 459 19.86 15.12 4.95
N ARG A 460 19.62 16.39 4.64
CA ARG A 460 19.06 16.77 3.36
C ARG A 460 20.01 16.45 2.20
N ALA A 461 19.58 15.56 1.30
CA ALA A 461 20.39 15.15 0.14
C ALA A 461 20.09 15.98 -1.12
N PHE A 462 18.91 16.62 -1.21
CA PHE A 462 18.48 17.43 -2.35
C PHE A 462 17.82 18.73 -1.88
N PRO A 463 17.95 19.83 -2.65
CA PRO A 463 17.23 21.06 -2.35
C PRO A 463 15.71 20.85 -2.36
N PHE A 464 15.02 21.66 -1.58
CA PHE A 464 13.56 21.73 -1.62
C PHE A 464 13.13 22.51 -2.87
N VAL A 465 12.27 21.92 -3.69
CA VAL A 465 11.88 22.53 -4.97
C VAL A 465 10.94 23.73 -4.81
N GLY A 466 10.22 23.81 -3.70
CA GLY A 466 9.26 24.88 -3.44
C GLY A 466 9.84 26.23 -2.99
N ARG A 467 11.18 26.35 -2.84
CA ARG A 467 11.83 27.59 -2.38
C ARG A 467 13.21 27.76 -2.98
N PRO A 468 13.65 29.00 -3.27
CA PRO A 468 15.02 29.29 -3.70
C PRO A 468 16.04 28.89 -2.63
N LEU A 469 17.24 28.51 -3.05
CA LEU A 469 18.36 28.28 -2.14
C LEU A 469 18.87 29.60 -1.55
N ASP A 470 19.23 29.57 -0.27
CA ASP A 470 19.98 30.64 0.40
C ASP A 470 21.46 30.27 0.48
N VAL A 471 22.18 30.44 -0.62
CA VAL A 471 23.60 30.09 -0.72
C VAL A 471 24.44 31.35 -0.75
N ARG A 472 25.48 31.38 0.08
CA ARG A 472 26.46 32.49 0.12
C ARG A 472 27.87 31.91 0.08
N GLU A 473 28.71 32.44 -0.80
CA GLU A 473 30.06 31.94 -1.02
C GLU A 473 30.92 31.94 0.26
N ASN A 474 30.69 32.88 1.15
CA ASN A 474 31.47 33.08 2.36
C ASN A 474 30.85 32.46 3.61
N GLU A 475 29.79 31.67 3.48
CA GLU A 475 29.13 30.97 4.58
C GLU A 475 29.17 29.47 4.37
N SER A 476 29.63 28.72 5.40
CA SER A 476 29.48 27.30 5.48
C SER A 476 28.44 26.96 6.56
N ARG A 477 27.36 26.31 6.20
CA ARG A 477 26.28 25.97 7.11
C ARG A 477 26.25 24.46 7.39
N PHE A 478 25.84 24.08 8.59
CA PHE A 478 25.69 22.68 8.97
C PHE A 478 24.59 21.97 8.18
N VAL A 479 23.55 22.69 7.79
CA VAL A 479 22.45 22.18 7.00
C VAL A 479 22.78 22.29 5.51
N PRO A 480 22.84 21.16 4.77
CA PRO A 480 23.01 21.19 3.32
C PRO A 480 21.76 21.80 2.66
N TYR A 481 21.97 22.58 1.60
CA TYR A 481 20.89 23.17 0.80
C TYR A 481 19.87 23.98 1.63
N PRO A 482 20.32 25.03 2.35
CA PRO A 482 19.41 25.90 3.08
C PRO A 482 18.46 26.61 2.11
N ALA A 483 17.17 26.65 2.44
CA ALA A 483 16.18 27.39 1.69
C ALA A 483 15.96 28.76 2.30
N GLN A 484 15.58 29.75 1.49
CA GLN A 484 15.21 31.08 1.96
C GLN A 484 14.02 30.99 2.93
N SER A 485 14.09 31.73 4.02
CA SER A 485 12.98 31.90 4.94
C SER A 485 11.85 32.63 4.20
N GLY A 486 10.67 32.02 4.15
CA GLY A 486 9.48 32.65 3.59
C GLY A 486 8.80 33.55 4.59
#